data_205068fd1615fa143b569adff8685f46
#
_entry.id   205068fd1615fa143b569adff8685f46
#
_cell.length_a   1.000
_cell.length_b   1.000
_cell.length_c   1.000
_cell.angle_alpha   90.00
_cell.angle_beta   90.00
_cell.angle_gamma   90.00
#
_symmetry.space_group_name_H-M   'P 1'
#
loop_
_entity.id
_entity.type
_entity.pdbx_description
1 polymer ?
#
loop_
_entity_poly.entity_id
_entity_poly.type
_entity_poly.pdbx_seq_one_letter_code
_entity_poly.pdbx_strand_id
1 'polypeptide(L)'
;MIPVNQPLLDGNEKRYLAECIDSGWISSEGPFVREFEERFARTVGRRHAVAVANGSLALDAAVTALGLGPGDEVILPTFTIISCAAPIVRAGATPVVVDCDPATWNMDVEQVAARITPRTRAIMVVHIY
;
A
#
# COMPACT_ATOMS: atom_id res chain seq x y z
N MET A 1 -12.87 18.21 -20.00
CA MET A 1 -12.56 16.81 -19.55
C MET A 1 -12.76 16.76 -18.06
N ILE A 2 -13.50 15.80 -17.55
CA ILE A 2 -13.68 15.59 -16.11
C ILE A 2 -12.59 14.60 -15.66
N PRO A 3 -11.62 15.00 -14.80
CA PRO A 3 -10.60 14.09 -14.31
C PRO A 3 -11.20 13.06 -13.35
N VAL A 4 -10.68 11.85 -13.38
CA VAL A 4 -11.07 10.79 -12.41
C VAL A 4 -10.60 11.16 -11.00
N ASN A 5 -9.44 11.80 -10.91
CA ASN A 5 -8.83 12.24 -9.66
C ASN A 5 -8.02 13.52 -9.89
N GLN A 6 -8.01 14.39 -8.90
CA GLN A 6 -7.19 15.61 -8.91
C GLN A 6 -6.61 15.83 -7.52
N PRO A 7 -5.28 15.99 -7.39
CA PRO A 7 -4.68 16.26 -6.09
C PRO A 7 -5.14 17.61 -5.54
N LEU A 8 -5.49 17.64 -4.26
CA LEU A 8 -5.78 18.85 -3.51
C LEU A 8 -4.48 19.33 -2.85
N LEU A 9 -3.98 20.47 -3.26
CA LEU A 9 -2.70 21.06 -2.82
C LEU A 9 -2.93 22.47 -2.25
N ASP A 10 -3.80 22.57 -1.25
CA ASP A 10 -4.21 23.83 -0.60
C ASP A 10 -3.70 23.96 0.85
N GLY A 11 -2.88 23.02 1.29
CA GLY A 11 -2.27 22.99 2.61
C GLY A 11 -0.87 23.60 2.66
N ASN A 12 0.02 22.90 3.37
CA ASN A 12 1.39 23.35 3.63
C ASN A 12 2.43 22.81 2.61
N GLU A 13 2.01 22.13 1.54
CA GLU A 13 2.87 21.41 0.62
C GLU A 13 3.97 22.31 0.06
N LYS A 14 3.60 23.50 -0.46
CA LYS A 14 4.56 24.47 -1.00
C LYS A 14 5.56 24.95 0.04
N ARG A 15 5.10 25.20 1.28
CA ARG A 15 5.97 25.66 2.36
C ARG A 15 7.00 24.59 2.71
N TYR A 16 6.59 23.35 2.93
CA TYR A 16 7.51 22.25 3.25
C TYR A 16 8.51 21.96 2.11
N LEU A 17 8.05 22.01 0.86
CA LEU A 17 8.96 21.85 -0.28
C LEU A 17 9.99 22.98 -0.36
N ALA A 18 9.57 24.23 -0.14
CA ALA A 18 10.49 25.37 -0.10
C ALA A 18 11.52 25.22 1.04
N GLU A 19 11.09 24.83 2.23
CA GLU A 19 11.99 24.57 3.37
C GLU A 19 13.01 23.46 3.07
N CYS A 20 12.61 22.40 2.33
CA CYS A 20 13.55 21.37 1.89
C CYS A 20 14.62 21.93 0.94
N ILE A 21 14.23 22.78 0.00
CA ILE A 21 15.14 23.40 -0.97
C ILE A 21 16.07 24.36 -0.24
N ASP A 22 15.55 25.25 0.59
CA ASP A 22 16.29 26.28 1.30
C ASP A 22 17.32 25.69 2.27
N SER A 23 16.96 24.56 2.90
CA SER A 23 17.84 23.86 3.84
C SER A 23 18.80 22.86 3.16
N GLY A 24 18.61 22.57 1.87
CA GLY A 24 19.37 21.57 1.12
C GLY A 24 19.00 20.10 1.44
N TRP A 25 17.96 19.86 2.25
CA TRP A 25 17.49 18.52 2.57
C TRP A 25 16.52 17.98 1.50
N ILE A 26 17.09 17.56 0.37
CA ILE A 26 16.37 16.99 -0.77
C ILE A 26 16.56 15.47 -0.93
N SER A 27 17.20 14.82 0.05
CA SER A 27 17.48 13.39 0.07
C SER A 27 16.50 12.62 0.98
N SER A 28 16.67 11.29 1.04
CA SER A 28 15.83 10.39 1.83
C SER A 28 16.05 10.46 3.36
N GLU A 29 16.97 11.26 3.87
CA GLU A 29 17.31 11.32 5.30
C GLU A 29 17.03 12.69 5.94
N GLY A 30 16.23 13.51 5.32
CA GLY A 30 15.89 14.84 5.81
C GLY A 30 15.00 14.82 7.06
N PRO A 31 14.92 15.95 7.80
CA PRO A 31 14.12 16.04 9.03
C PRO A 31 12.64 15.74 8.81
N PHE A 32 12.07 16.12 7.66
CA PHE A 32 10.68 15.85 7.34
C PHE A 32 10.36 14.36 7.14
N VAL A 33 11.33 13.56 6.67
CA VAL A 33 11.14 12.10 6.57
C VAL A 33 10.93 11.51 7.96
N ARG A 34 11.81 11.84 8.91
CA ARG A 34 11.71 11.38 10.30
C ARG A 34 10.42 11.86 10.97
N GLU A 35 10.09 13.14 10.82
CA GLU A 35 8.86 13.71 11.38
C GLU A 35 7.62 13.02 10.81
N PHE A 36 7.59 12.74 9.51
CA PHE A 36 6.51 12.00 8.87
C PHE A 36 6.37 10.59 9.46
N GLU A 37 7.45 9.84 9.55
CA GLU A 37 7.44 8.49 10.12
C GLU A 37 6.92 8.47 11.56
N GLU A 38 7.39 9.38 12.41
CA GLU A 38 6.95 9.49 13.79
C GLU A 38 5.48 9.87 13.91
N ARG A 39 5.01 10.87 13.13
CA ARG A 39 3.62 11.30 13.14
C ARG A 39 2.71 10.21 12.61
N PHE A 40 3.07 9.59 11.50
CA PHE A 40 2.28 8.52 10.90
C PHE A 40 2.17 7.32 11.83
N ALA A 41 3.27 6.88 12.43
CA ALA A 41 3.27 5.80 13.42
C ALA A 41 2.29 6.08 14.58
N ARG A 42 2.31 7.30 15.13
CA ARG A 42 1.37 7.72 16.18
C ARG A 42 -0.09 7.70 15.70
N THR A 43 -0.34 8.23 14.50
CA THR A 43 -1.70 8.32 13.94
C THR A 43 -2.34 6.94 13.75
N VAL A 44 -1.56 5.96 13.30
CA VAL A 44 -2.04 4.57 13.09
C VAL A 44 -1.84 3.65 14.29
N GLY A 45 -1.40 4.19 15.43
CA GLY A 45 -1.20 3.42 16.66
C GLY A 45 -0.10 2.35 16.55
N ARG A 46 0.95 2.60 15.76
CA ARG A 46 2.08 1.70 15.59
C ARG A 46 3.34 2.26 16.24
N ARG A 47 4.28 1.35 16.56
CA ARG A 47 5.55 1.74 17.19
C ARG A 47 6.48 2.43 16.19
N HIS A 48 6.46 1.98 14.96
CA HIS A 48 7.33 2.46 13.89
C HIS A 48 6.54 2.63 12.60
N ALA A 49 6.98 3.53 11.76
CA ALA A 49 6.61 3.66 10.36
C ALA A 49 7.90 3.84 9.54
N VAL A 50 7.84 3.49 8.28
CA VAL A 50 8.94 3.65 7.33
C VAL A 50 8.41 4.39 6.11
N ALA A 51 9.01 5.52 5.79
CA ALA A 51 8.69 6.28 4.59
C ALA A 51 9.32 5.63 3.36
N VAL A 52 8.54 5.53 2.31
CA VAL A 52 8.98 5.03 1.00
C VAL A 52 8.50 5.99 -0.10
N ALA A 53 9.07 5.89 -1.28
CA ALA A 53 8.82 6.85 -2.35
C ALA A 53 7.38 6.86 -2.89
N ASN A 54 6.65 5.74 -2.74
CA ASN A 54 5.26 5.62 -3.20
C ASN A 54 4.58 4.37 -2.61
N GLY A 55 3.24 4.27 -2.80
CA GLY A 55 2.46 3.14 -2.29
C GLY A 55 2.84 1.78 -2.87
N SER A 56 3.33 1.71 -4.11
CA SER A 56 3.79 0.44 -4.69
C SER A 56 4.98 -0.12 -3.93
N LEU A 57 5.95 0.74 -3.57
CA LEU A 57 7.10 0.34 -2.74
C LEU A 57 6.69 0.01 -1.30
N ALA A 58 5.63 0.65 -0.78
CA ALA A 58 5.08 0.28 0.52
C ALA A 58 4.52 -1.14 0.52
N LEU A 59 3.84 -1.54 -0.55
CA LEU A 59 3.33 -2.90 -0.72
C LEU A 59 4.47 -3.91 -0.93
N ASP A 60 5.51 -3.57 -1.70
CA ASP A 60 6.71 -4.40 -1.84
C ASP A 60 7.40 -4.63 -0.48
N ALA A 61 7.57 -3.58 0.30
CA ALA A 61 8.15 -3.67 1.63
C ALA A 61 7.30 -4.54 2.57
N ALA A 62 5.96 -4.39 2.54
CA ALA A 62 5.04 -5.19 3.35
C ALA A 62 5.10 -6.68 2.98
N VAL A 63 5.05 -7.02 1.68
CA VAL A 63 5.13 -8.40 1.19
C VAL A 63 6.48 -9.03 1.57
N THR A 64 7.58 -8.28 1.42
CA THR A 64 8.93 -8.72 1.82
C THR A 64 9.02 -8.96 3.33
N ALA A 65 8.47 -8.06 4.12
CA ALA A 65 8.47 -8.17 5.59
C ALA A 65 7.66 -9.37 6.11
N LEU A 66 6.64 -9.81 5.36
CA LEU A 66 5.88 -11.02 5.66
C LEU A 66 6.64 -12.30 5.30
N GLY A 67 7.78 -12.21 4.60
CA GLY A 67 8.58 -13.35 4.19
C GLY A 67 7.86 -14.29 3.21
N LEU A 68 6.97 -13.75 2.38
CA LEU A 68 6.24 -14.52 1.40
C LEU A 68 7.16 -15.04 0.29
N GLY A 69 6.86 -16.22 -0.22
CA GLY A 69 7.68 -16.88 -1.24
C GLY A 69 6.98 -18.01 -2.00
N PRO A 70 7.75 -18.81 -2.73
CA PRO A 70 7.21 -19.94 -3.50
C PRO A 70 6.40 -20.91 -2.62
N GLY A 71 5.20 -21.24 -3.07
CA GLY A 71 4.25 -22.08 -2.36
C GLY A 71 3.26 -21.34 -1.48
N ASP A 72 3.50 -20.08 -1.17
CA ASP A 72 2.56 -19.24 -0.43
C ASP A 72 1.48 -18.66 -1.36
N GLU A 73 0.29 -18.44 -0.82
CA GLU A 73 -0.86 -17.83 -1.49
C GLU A 73 -1.27 -16.54 -0.78
N VAL A 74 -1.59 -15.52 -1.57
CA VAL A 74 -2.17 -14.27 -1.08
C VAL A 74 -3.48 -14.00 -1.80
N ILE A 75 -4.58 -13.89 -1.04
CA ILE A 75 -5.89 -13.57 -1.59
C ILE A 75 -6.00 -12.06 -1.76
N LEU A 76 -6.51 -11.61 -2.93
CA LEU A 76 -6.74 -10.19 -3.24
C LEU A 76 -7.94 -10.04 -4.19
N PRO A 77 -8.59 -8.85 -4.24
CA PRO A 77 -9.70 -8.63 -5.16
C PRO A 77 -9.23 -8.51 -6.61
N THR A 78 -10.10 -8.85 -7.57
CA THR A 78 -9.89 -8.58 -9.01
C THR A 78 -9.94 -7.10 -9.32
N PHE A 79 -10.80 -6.35 -8.63
CA PHE A 79 -10.92 -4.90 -8.77
C PHE A 79 -9.88 -4.19 -7.91
N THR A 80 -8.70 -4.02 -8.47
CA THR A 80 -7.54 -3.40 -7.79
C THR A 80 -6.55 -2.83 -8.81
N ILE A 81 -5.52 -2.14 -8.31
CA ILE A 81 -4.38 -1.70 -9.10
C ILE A 81 -3.31 -2.80 -9.16
N ILE A 82 -2.56 -2.83 -10.24
CA ILE A 82 -1.50 -3.85 -10.45
C ILE A 82 -0.45 -3.86 -9.32
N SER A 83 -0.26 -2.73 -8.65
CA SER A 83 0.67 -2.61 -7.51
C SER A 83 0.32 -3.53 -6.33
N CYS A 84 -0.91 -4.05 -6.26
CA CYS A 84 -1.30 -5.03 -5.25
C CYS A 84 -0.85 -6.45 -5.62
N ALA A 85 -0.97 -6.84 -6.88
CA ALA A 85 -0.61 -8.18 -7.35
C ALA A 85 0.91 -8.34 -7.62
N ALA A 86 1.54 -7.29 -8.17
CA ALA A 86 2.92 -7.35 -8.61
C ALA A 86 3.93 -7.76 -7.52
N PRO A 87 3.89 -7.23 -6.28
CA PRO A 87 4.82 -7.64 -5.23
C PRO A 87 4.64 -9.11 -4.81
N ILE A 88 3.42 -9.64 -4.86
CA ILE A 88 3.15 -11.05 -4.57
C ILE A 88 3.88 -11.94 -5.59
N VAL A 89 3.72 -11.60 -6.88
CA VAL A 89 4.39 -12.34 -7.96
C VAL A 89 5.91 -12.20 -7.87
N ARG A 90 6.42 -11.01 -7.59
CA ARG A 90 7.88 -10.78 -7.41
C ARG A 90 8.47 -11.57 -6.25
N ALA A 91 7.72 -11.77 -5.19
CA ALA A 91 8.12 -12.62 -4.08
C ALA A 91 8.12 -14.13 -4.43
N GLY A 92 7.59 -14.52 -5.58
CA GLY A 92 7.41 -15.91 -5.98
C GLY A 92 6.16 -16.56 -5.38
N ALA A 93 5.32 -15.80 -4.67
CA ALA A 93 4.05 -16.27 -4.15
C ALA A 93 2.95 -16.23 -5.22
N THR A 94 1.86 -16.91 -4.98
CA THR A 94 0.74 -17.02 -5.92
C THR A 94 -0.39 -16.05 -5.50
N PRO A 95 -0.76 -15.07 -6.37
CA PRO A 95 -1.96 -14.28 -6.15
C PRO A 95 -3.21 -15.12 -6.41
N VAL A 96 -4.09 -15.21 -5.42
CA VAL A 96 -5.40 -15.87 -5.52
C VAL A 96 -6.46 -14.79 -5.60
N VAL A 97 -7.01 -14.58 -6.78
CA VAL A 97 -7.98 -13.51 -7.00
C VAL A 97 -9.40 -13.96 -6.65
N VAL A 98 -10.14 -13.04 -6.03
CA VAL A 98 -11.59 -13.16 -5.75
C VAL A 98 -12.32 -12.01 -6.42
N ASP A 99 -13.56 -12.22 -6.79
CA ASP A 99 -14.34 -11.18 -7.42
C ASP A 99 -14.77 -10.09 -6.43
N CYS A 100 -15.36 -9.02 -6.93
CA CYS A 100 -15.97 -7.98 -6.13
C CYS A 100 -17.49 -8.10 -6.13
N ASP A 101 -18.10 -7.66 -5.06
CA ASP A 101 -19.55 -7.49 -4.98
C ASP A 101 -19.99 -6.39 -5.96
N PRO A 102 -20.95 -6.68 -6.86
CA PRO A 102 -21.34 -5.75 -7.93
C PRO A 102 -22.05 -4.47 -7.43
N ALA A 103 -22.57 -4.48 -6.21
CA ALA A 103 -23.24 -3.33 -5.63
C ALA A 103 -22.29 -2.38 -4.91
N THR A 104 -21.26 -2.93 -4.27
CA THR A 104 -20.34 -2.15 -3.41
C THR A 104 -18.94 -2.01 -4.01
N TRP A 105 -18.59 -2.82 -5.01
CA TRP A 105 -17.26 -2.95 -5.60
C TRP A 105 -16.15 -3.37 -4.63
N ASN A 106 -16.53 -3.75 -3.41
CA ASN A 106 -15.60 -4.31 -2.44
C ASN A 106 -15.37 -5.80 -2.71
N MET A 107 -14.28 -6.31 -2.19
CA MET A 107 -13.92 -7.72 -2.26
C MET A 107 -15.05 -8.61 -1.70
N ASP A 108 -15.45 -9.62 -2.44
CA ASP A 108 -16.47 -10.60 -2.01
C ASP A 108 -15.91 -11.48 -0.89
N VAL A 109 -16.39 -11.25 0.33
CA VAL A 109 -15.91 -11.93 1.55
C VAL A 109 -16.26 -13.43 1.56
N GLU A 110 -17.37 -13.82 0.94
CA GLU A 110 -17.76 -15.24 0.84
C GLU A 110 -16.79 -16.00 -0.06
N GLN A 111 -16.39 -15.40 -1.18
CA GLN A 111 -15.36 -15.97 -2.03
C GLN A 111 -13.99 -16.03 -1.34
N VAL A 112 -13.65 -15.04 -0.52
CA VAL A 112 -12.42 -15.08 0.29
C VAL A 112 -12.41 -16.32 1.16
N ALA A 113 -13.49 -16.55 1.93
CA ALA A 113 -13.61 -17.71 2.81
C ALA A 113 -13.48 -19.04 2.05
N ALA A 114 -14.09 -19.12 0.85
CA ALA A 114 -14.04 -20.32 0.01
C ALA A 114 -12.66 -20.57 -0.63
N ARG A 115 -11.78 -19.55 -0.71
CA ARG A 115 -10.44 -19.64 -1.32
C ARG A 115 -9.31 -19.83 -0.32
N ILE A 116 -9.61 -19.85 0.99
CA ILE A 116 -8.58 -20.11 2.01
C ILE A 116 -8.11 -21.55 1.92
N THR A 117 -6.80 -21.75 1.81
CA THR A 117 -6.12 -23.03 1.80
C THR A 117 -5.04 -23.07 2.88
N PRO A 118 -4.41 -24.21 3.16
CA PRO A 118 -3.24 -24.28 4.05
C PRO A 118 -2.04 -23.44 3.57
N ARG A 119 -2.00 -23.04 2.30
CA ARG A 119 -0.98 -22.18 1.72
C ARG A 119 -1.30 -20.69 1.82
N THR A 120 -2.53 -20.32 2.18
CA THR A 120 -2.92 -18.91 2.33
C THR A 120 -2.19 -18.29 3.51
N ARG A 121 -1.33 -17.31 3.21
CA ARG A 121 -0.48 -16.62 4.19
C ARG A 121 -0.95 -15.21 4.48
N ALA A 122 -1.66 -14.60 3.55
CA ALA A 122 -2.17 -13.24 3.71
C ALA A 122 -3.44 -13.00 2.87
N ILE A 123 -4.18 -11.99 3.27
CA ILE A 123 -5.30 -11.42 2.51
C ILE A 123 -4.97 -9.94 2.33
N MET A 124 -4.91 -9.48 1.09
CA MET A 124 -4.68 -8.08 0.76
C MET A 124 -6.02 -7.40 0.49
N VAL A 125 -6.49 -6.65 1.46
CA VAL A 125 -7.72 -5.85 1.33
C VAL A 125 -7.40 -4.55 0.61
N VAL A 126 -8.24 -4.17 -0.36
CA VAL A 126 -8.04 -2.96 -1.15
C VAL A 126 -9.28 -2.08 -1.06
N HIS A 127 -9.10 -0.84 -0.62
CA HIS A 127 -10.08 0.22 -0.66
C HIS A 127 -9.74 1.11 -1.88
N ILE A 128 -10.39 0.84 -3.02
CA ILE A 128 -10.03 1.50 -4.28
C ILE A 128 -10.59 2.93 -4.36
N TYR A 129 -11.77 3.18 -3.75
CA TYR A 129 -12.43 4.48 -3.64
C TYR A 129 -13.00 4.72 -2.24
#